data_47782312597b91eb862cd6a70402daad
#
_entry.id   47782312597b91eb862cd6a70402daad
#
_cell.length_a   1.000
_cell.length_b   1.000
_cell.length_c   1.000
_cell.angle_alpha   90.00
_cell.angle_beta   90.00
_cell.angle_gamma   90.00
#
_symmetry.space_group_name_H-M   'P 1'
#
loop_
_entity.id
_entity.type
_entity.pdbx_description
1 polymer ?
#
loop_
_entity_poly.entity_id
_entity_poly.type
_entity_poly.pdbx_seq_one_letter_code
_entity_poly.pdbx_strand_id
1 'polypeptide(L)'
;SLSLIIGSRASFLAKIQTLIVKEELRKKIKNIKIISKYHSTGGDKNQGQTPWKDLGYGVFTSSLTKQLLNKHYNCVVHSYKDLPILKSKTDYFTITRDDPRDLLLIKKASLNKKKITIGTSSPRRKSSVKDLKDLIGINNIKTKTIRGNVSTRLLKVISKNQYDGVFMAKAAIDRIFKYGNKIDKRETKKFLSLFKKFKPFILPLSLFPTAASQGAIAIEYLKNDKKTKSILNKINCKNTLSICNQERNLLKKYGGGCGLDIGITIEEIKKNNFLFSRGIDARNKKGFHINKILNYKKIKKTKFIFPQNIKDYQMFSRIELKLPKIKNSTVILTRPDFSIKELNNNNFFITSGVQTWKRVSRKKKIPQCTFDGLGEDYRLPEIYYRNYKNIKKNYLQK
;
A
#
# COMPACT_ATOMS: atom_id res chain seq x y z
N SER A 1 -29.66 15.55 19.06
CA SER A 1 -28.69 14.47 18.76
C SER A 1 -27.79 14.87 17.60
N LEU A 2 -26.50 14.58 17.68
CA LEU A 2 -25.56 14.83 16.59
C LEU A 2 -25.88 13.85 15.45
N SER A 3 -26.09 14.39 14.24
CA SER A 3 -26.33 13.58 13.05
C SER A 3 -25.35 13.97 11.94
N LEU A 4 -24.92 12.98 11.14
CA LEU A 4 -24.00 13.13 10.04
C LEU A 4 -24.44 12.28 8.85
N ILE A 5 -24.52 12.89 7.66
CA ILE A 5 -24.77 12.20 6.40
C ILE A 5 -23.43 12.06 5.67
N ILE A 6 -23.00 10.84 5.46
CA ILE A 6 -21.72 10.51 4.78
C ILE A 6 -22.03 9.99 3.38
N GLY A 7 -21.47 10.66 2.37
CA GLY A 7 -21.47 10.20 0.99
C GLY A 7 -20.22 9.37 0.66
N SER A 8 -20.37 8.38 -0.20
CA SER A 8 -19.27 7.53 -0.67
C SER A 8 -19.64 6.87 -1.99
N ARG A 9 -18.62 6.35 -2.71
CA ARG A 9 -18.85 5.42 -3.83
C ARG A 9 -19.55 4.14 -3.34
N ALA A 10 -20.29 3.49 -4.26
CA ALA A 10 -21.00 2.24 -3.99
C ALA A 10 -20.13 0.98 -4.06
N SER A 11 -18.84 1.09 -4.41
CA SER A 11 -17.93 -0.06 -4.51
C SER A 11 -17.70 -0.73 -3.14
N PHE A 12 -17.37 -2.02 -3.17
CA PHE A 12 -17.11 -2.79 -1.94
C PHE A 12 -16.04 -2.15 -1.04
N LEU A 13 -14.90 -1.74 -1.61
CA LEU A 13 -13.85 -1.05 -0.83
C LEU A 13 -14.30 0.31 -0.31
N ALA A 14 -15.04 1.09 -1.08
CA ALA A 14 -15.54 2.39 -0.61
C ALA A 14 -16.52 2.23 0.56
N LYS A 15 -17.36 1.22 0.55
CA LYS A 15 -18.24 0.88 1.70
C LYS A 15 -17.44 0.47 2.93
N ILE A 16 -16.36 -0.31 2.75
CA ILE A 16 -15.44 -0.65 3.85
C ILE A 16 -14.79 0.60 4.44
N GLN A 17 -14.29 1.51 3.61
CA GLN A 17 -13.67 2.76 4.07
C GLN A 17 -14.68 3.62 4.85
N THR A 18 -15.92 3.70 4.37
CA THR A 18 -16.99 4.41 5.06
C THR A 18 -17.30 3.76 6.41
N LEU A 19 -17.33 2.42 6.49
CA LEU A 19 -17.51 1.70 7.75
C LEU A 19 -16.40 2.05 8.76
N ILE A 20 -15.14 2.07 8.32
CA ILE A 20 -13.99 2.41 9.18
C ILE A 20 -14.18 3.81 9.77
N VAL A 21 -14.53 4.81 8.95
CA VAL A 21 -14.81 6.16 9.42
C VAL A 21 -15.97 6.20 10.42
N LYS A 22 -17.07 5.46 10.15
CA LYS A 22 -18.21 5.37 11.07
C LYS A 22 -17.82 4.76 12.43
N GLU A 23 -17.01 3.70 12.42
CA GLU A 23 -16.53 3.07 13.64
C GLU A 23 -15.65 4.03 14.46
N GLU A 24 -14.74 4.78 13.81
CA GLU A 24 -13.93 5.79 14.48
C GLU A 24 -14.79 6.92 15.10
N LEU A 25 -15.80 7.41 14.38
CA LEU A 25 -16.74 8.41 14.91
C LEU A 25 -17.50 7.90 16.13
N ARG A 26 -18.01 6.67 16.08
CA ARG A 26 -18.75 6.05 17.19
C ARG A 26 -17.90 5.82 18.43
N LYS A 27 -16.61 5.51 18.26
CA LYS A 27 -15.65 5.41 19.38
C LYS A 27 -15.47 6.74 20.12
N LYS A 28 -15.54 7.86 19.40
CA LYS A 28 -15.29 9.21 19.96
C LYS A 28 -16.54 9.97 20.36
N ILE A 29 -17.69 9.63 19.80
CA ILE A 29 -18.93 10.38 19.99
C ILE A 29 -20.07 9.39 20.28
N LYS A 30 -20.50 9.38 21.56
CA LYS A 30 -21.66 8.59 21.99
C LYS A 30 -22.92 9.07 21.27
N ASN A 31 -23.79 8.14 20.88
CA ASN A 31 -25.11 8.40 20.30
C ASN A 31 -25.14 9.26 19.03
N ILE A 32 -24.02 9.29 18.26
CA ILE A 32 -24.03 9.94 16.95
C ILE A 32 -24.89 9.14 15.94
N LYS A 33 -25.85 9.80 15.31
CA LYS A 33 -26.64 9.22 14.21
C LYS A 33 -25.89 9.40 12.90
N ILE A 34 -25.49 8.30 12.26
CA ILE A 34 -24.76 8.36 10.98
C ILE A 34 -25.58 7.67 9.90
N ILE A 35 -25.85 8.42 8.83
CA ILE A 35 -26.53 7.92 7.63
C ILE A 35 -25.50 7.84 6.52
N SER A 36 -25.32 6.65 5.91
CA SER A 36 -24.44 6.47 4.75
C SER A 36 -25.25 6.47 3.48
N LYS A 37 -24.84 7.27 2.50
CA LYS A 37 -25.41 7.30 1.15
C LYS A 37 -24.34 6.89 0.14
N TYR A 38 -24.62 5.88 -0.67
CA TYR A 38 -23.71 5.32 -1.65
C TYR A 38 -24.12 5.75 -3.06
N HIS A 39 -23.13 6.10 -3.86
CA HIS A 39 -23.31 6.71 -5.16
C HIS A 39 -22.43 6.03 -6.22
N SER A 40 -23.02 5.61 -7.34
CA SER A 40 -22.28 5.10 -8.49
C SER A 40 -21.67 6.26 -9.26
N THR A 41 -20.36 6.25 -9.43
CA THR A 41 -19.63 7.29 -10.17
C THR A 41 -19.49 6.93 -11.65
N GLY A 42 -19.20 7.93 -12.50
CA GLY A 42 -18.89 7.71 -13.90
C GLY A 42 -17.73 6.76 -14.13
N GLY A 43 -16.73 6.79 -13.24
CA GLY A 43 -15.59 5.85 -13.25
C GLY A 43 -15.99 4.41 -12.94
N ASP A 44 -17.01 4.19 -12.10
CA ASP A 44 -17.53 2.85 -11.80
C ASP A 44 -18.29 2.27 -13.01
N LYS A 45 -18.92 3.10 -13.83
CA LYS A 45 -19.63 2.69 -15.05
C LYS A 45 -18.68 2.37 -16.20
N ASN A 46 -17.50 2.96 -16.25
CA ASN A 46 -16.52 2.83 -17.34
C ASN A 46 -15.40 1.82 -17.08
N GLN A 47 -15.68 0.75 -16.36
CA GLN A 47 -14.67 -0.23 -15.91
C GLN A 47 -13.87 -0.96 -17.02
N GLY A 48 -14.18 -0.81 -18.27
CA GLY A 48 -13.56 -1.65 -19.30
C GLY A 48 -13.14 -1.00 -20.62
N GLN A 49 -13.64 0.17 -21.00
CA GLN A 49 -13.52 0.65 -22.38
C GLN A 49 -12.70 1.92 -22.59
N THR A 50 -12.64 2.84 -21.65
CA THR A 50 -11.92 4.11 -21.81
C THR A 50 -10.54 4.08 -21.15
N PRO A 51 -9.46 4.49 -21.84
CA PRO A 51 -8.14 4.61 -21.24
C PRO A 51 -8.14 5.53 -20.02
N TRP A 52 -7.36 5.19 -19.01
CA TRP A 52 -7.29 5.96 -17.74
C TRP A 52 -6.98 7.44 -17.96
N LYS A 53 -6.14 7.73 -18.96
CA LYS A 53 -5.76 9.07 -19.38
C LYS A 53 -6.96 9.89 -19.89
N ASP A 54 -7.95 9.23 -20.48
CA ASP A 54 -9.10 9.85 -21.11
C ASP A 54 -10.29 10.04 -20.16
N LEU A 55 -10.24 9.42 -18.97
CA LEU A 55 -11.27 9.57 -17.93
C LEU A 55 -11.15 10.88 -17.15
N GLY A 56 -10.05 11.61 -17.29
CA GLY A 56 -9.76 12.83 -16.55
C GLY A 56 -9.37 12.58 -15.08
N TYR A 57 -8.59 13.51 -14.54
CA TYR A 57 -8.15 13.49 -13.15
C TYR A 57 -9.32 13.74 -12.20
N GLY A 58 -9.45 12.88 -11.17
CA GLY A 58 -10.49 13.05 -10.16
C GLY A 58 -11.90 12.63 -10.59
N VAL A 59 -12.07 11.90 -11.71
CA VAL A 59 -13.39 11.44 -12.20
C VAL A 59 -14.20 10.65 -11.16
N PHE A 60 -13.52 9.93 -10.26
CA PHE A 60 -14.16 9.17 -9.17
C PHE A 60 -14.62 10.06 -8.00
N THR A 61 -14.14 11.28 -7.91
CA THR A 61 -14.37 12.19 -6.79
C THR A 61 -15.23 13.38 -7.16
N SER A 62 -15.20 13.85 -8.41
CA SER A 62 -15.87 15.08 -8.86
C SER A 62 -17.38 15.07 -8.65
N SER A 63 -18.06 13.97 -8.93
CA SER A 63 -19.52 13.88 -8.74
C SER A 63 -19.91 13.89 -7.26
N LEU A 64 -19.14 13.25 -6.39
CA LEU A 64 -19.35 13.24 -4.94
C LEU A 64 -19.08 14.61 -4.32
N THR A 65 -18.02 15.28 -4.75
CA THR A 65 -17.71 16.67 -4.33
C THR A 65 -18.82 17.62 -4.76
N LYS A 66 -19.39 17.47 -5.96
CA LYS A 66 -20.55 18.25 -6.41
C LYS A 66 -21.76 18.05 -5.50
N GLN A 67 -22.07 16.82 -5.11
CA GLN A 67 -23.15 16.52 -4.17
C GLN A 67 -22.88 17.10 -2.76
N LEU A 68 -21.62 17.13 -2.33
CA LEU A 68 -21.21 17.79 -1.09
C LEU A 68 -21.43 19.31 -1.17
N LEU A 69 -21.04 19.95 -2.28
CA LEU A 69 -21.27 21.38 -2.52
C LEU A 69 -22.76 21.74 -2.52
N ASN A 70 -23.60 20.83 -3.00
CA ASN A 70 -25.08 20.96 -2.97
C ASN A 70 -25.69 20.59 -1.61
N LYS A 71 -24.87 20.34 -0.59
CA LYS A 71 -25.28 19.99 0.78
C LYS A 71 -26.15 18.72 0.91
N HIS A 72 -26.06 17.80 -0.06
CA HIS A 72 -26.72 16.49 0.03
C HIS A 72 -26.04 15.56 1.05
N TYR A 73 -24.76 15.82 1.34
CA TYR A 73 -23.95 15.17 2.35
C TYR A 73 -23.31 16.21 3.27
N ASN A 74 -23.03 15.83 4.51
CA ASN A 74 -22.19 16.62 5.40
C ASN A 74 -20.70 16.41 5.09
N CYS A 75 -20.33 15.20 4.73
CA CYS A 75 -18.97 14.87 4.31
C CYS A 75 -18.96 13.68 3.33
N VAL A 76 -17.84 13.47 2.68
CA VAL A 76 -17.61 12.41 1.71
C VAL A 76 -16.32 11.67 2.05
N VAL A 77 -16.37 10.34 2.01
CA VAL A 77 -15.20 9.47 2.27
C VAL A 77 -14.57 9.05 0.95
N HIS A 78 -13.25 9.24 0.86
CA HIS A 78 -12.45 8.92 -0.32
C HIS A 78 -11.17 8.15 0.03
N SER A 79 -10.63 7.40 -0.94
CA SER A 79 -9.20 7.09 -0.95
C SER A 79 -8.42 8.37 -1.21
N TYR A 80 -7.53 8.76 -0.29
CA TYR A 80 -6.89 10.08 -0.36
C TYR A 80 -6.03 10.25 -1.63
N LYS A 81 -5.39 9.18 -2.10
CA LYS A 81 -4.59 9.21 -3.34
C LYS A 81 -5.38 9.59 -4.59
N ASP A 82 -6.70 9.39 -4.61
CA ASP A 82 -7.55 9.64 -5.77
C ASP A 82 -8.07 11.09 -5.82
N LEU A 83 -7.81 11.90 -4.78
CA LEU A 83 -8.24 13.27 -4.70
C LEU A 83 -7.33 14.23 -5.49
N PRO A 84 -7.89 15.27 -6.12
CA PRO A 84 -7.11 16.31 -6.78
C PRO A 84 -6.24 17.08 -5.78
N ILE A 85 -5.10 17.59 -6.25
CA ILE A 85 -4.17 18.37 -5.40
C ILE A 85 -4.72 19.76 -5.09
N LEU A 86 -5.49 20.34 -6.01
CA LEU A 86 -6.07 21.67 -5.86
C LEU A 86 -7.31 21.61 -4.96
N LYS A 87 -7.30 22.41 -3.89
CA LYS A 87 -8.42 22.58 -2.97
C LYS A 87 -9.23 23.81 -3.38
N SER A 88 -10.55 23.69 -3.32
CA SER A 88 -11.49 24.81 -3.59
C SER A 88 -12.24 25.19 -2.30
N LYS A 89 -13.56 25.01 -2.31
CA LYS A 89 -14.46 25.27 -1.17
C LYS A 89 -14.46 24.19 -0.11
N THR A 90 -13.78 23.08 -0.36
CA THR A 90 -13.70 21.93 0.55
C THR A 90 -12.33 21.79 1.18
N ASP A 91 -12.25 21.03 2.26
CA ASP A 91 -11.02 20.63 2.92
C ASP A 91 -11.12 19.16 3.36
N TYR A 92 -10.03 18.59 3.86
CA TYR A 92 -9.93 17.18 4.20
C TYR A 92 -9.45 16.98 5.63
N PHE A 93 -10.04 16.01 6.33
CA PHE A 93 -9.45 15.35 7.47
C PHE A 93 -9.08 13.91 7.12
N THR A 94 -8.22 13.31 7.92
CA THR A 94 -7.80 11.91 7.76
C THR A 94 -7.87 11.20 9.11
N ILE A 95 -8.15 9.91 9.06
CA ILE A 95 -7.90 9.00 10.18
C ILE A 95 -6.48 8.43 10.06
N THR A 96 -6.03 7.63 11.03
CA THR A 96 -4.72 6.98 11.00
C THR A 96 -4.53 6.21 9.69
N ARG A 97 -3.39 6.42 9.05
CA ARG A 97 -3.02 5.80 7.77
C ARG A 97 -2.78 4.31 7.92
N ASP A 98 -3.30 3.54 7.00
CA ASP A 98 -2.93 2.14 6.82
C ASP A 98 -1.57 2.01 6.12
N ASP A 99 -1.06 0.78 6.01
CA ASP A 99 0.21 0.50 5.35
C ASP A 99 0.24 1.03 3.91
N PRO A 100 1.13 1.97 3.57
CA PRO A 100 1.16 2.60 2.25
C PRO A 100 1.76 1.72 1.15
N ARG A 101 2.39 0.59 1.50
CA ARG A 101 3.16 -0.22 0.54
C ARG A 101 2.31 -0.79 -0.59
N ASP A 102 2.94 -1.05 -1.72
CA ASP A 102 2.38 -1.86 -2.79
C ASP A 102 2.51 -3.36 -2.47
N LEU A 103 1.54 -4.12 -2.94
CA LEU A 103 1.49 -5.56 -2.88
C LEU A 103 1.54 -6.12 -4.30
N LEU A 104 2.45 -7.04 -4.55
CA LEU A 104 2.49 -7.83 -5.77
C LEU A 104 1.92 -9.21 -5.47
N LEU A 105 0.89 -9.61 -6.20
CA LEU A 105 0.28 -10.93 -6.13
C LEU A 105 0.65 -11.71 -7.39
N ILE A 106 1.39 -12.81 -7.25
CA ILE A 106 1.76 -13.70 -8.37
C ILE A 106 0.99 -15.01 -8.22
N LYS A 107 0.36 -15.48 -9.30
CA LYS A 107 -0.24 -16.83 -9.33
C LYS A 107 0.78 -17.87 -8.87
N LYS A 108 0.42 -18.73 -7.94
CA LYS A 108 1.30 -19.83 -7.50
C LYS A 108 1.77 -20.69 -8.66
N ALA A 109 0.90 -20.95 -9.63
CA ALA A 109 1.23 -21.70 -10.84
C ALA A 109 2.24 -21.01 -11.77
N SER A 110 2.48 -19.71 -11.59
CA SER A 110 3.41 -18.92 -12.44
C SER A 110 4.79 -18.71 -11.82
N LEU A 111 5.01 -19.14 -10.57
CA LEU A 111 6.26 -18.86 -9.84
C LEU A 111 7.52 -19.46 -10.48
N ASN A 112 7.36 -20.55 -11.23
CA ASN A 112 8.49 -21.24 -11.90
C ASN A 112 8.65 -20.83 -13.37
N LYS A 113 7.85 -19.87 -13.85
CA LYS A 113 7.96 -19.40 -15.23
C LYS A 113 9.20 -18.52 -15.42
N LYS A 114 9.84 -18.66 -16.56
CA LYS A 114 10.96 -17.77 -16.98
C LYS A 114 10.50 -16.38 -17.42
N LYS A 115 9.23 -16.27 -17.84
CA LYS A 115 8.58 -15.05 -18.33
C LYS A 115 7.21 -14.92 -17.70
N ILE A 116 6.89 -13.74 -17.18
CA ILE A 116 5.58 -13.44 -16.60
C ILE A 116 5.03 -12.10 -17.10
N THR A 117 3.69 -11.99 -17.06
CA THR A 117 2.98 -10.75 -17.35
C THR A 117 2.23 -10.28 -16.11
N ILE A 118 2.50 -9.05 -15.66
CA ILE A 118 1.88 -8.45 -14.49
C ILE A 118 0.85 -7.41 -14.92
N GLY A 119 -0.36 -7.52 -14.38
CA GLY A 119 -1.45 -6.58 -14.61
C GLY A 119 -1.25 -5.28 -13.83
N THR A 120 -1.22 -4.15 -14.52
CA THR A 120 -1.27 -2.82 -13.93
C THR A 120 -1.66 -1.76 -14.95
N SER A 121 -2.43 -0.75 -14.53
CA SER A 121 -2.71 0.44 -15.32
C SER A 121 -1.92 1.67 -14.84
N SER A 122 -1.14 1.54 -13.77
CA SER A 122 -0.35 2.62 -13.17
C SER A 122 0.97 2.82 -13.91
N PRO A 123 1.27 4.00 -14.46
CA PRO A 123 2.58 4.30 -15.06
C PRO A 123 3.74 4.08 -14.08
N ARG A 124 3.57 4.50 -12.83
CA ARG A 124 4.53 4.31 -11.74
C ARG A 124 4.89 2.84 -11.53
N ARG A 125 3.87 1.97 -11.45
CA ARG A 125 4.09 0.52 -11.28
C ARG A 125 4.71 -0.12 -12.52
N LYS A 126 4.35 0.34 -13.72
CA LYS A 126 4.98 -0.13 -14.98
C LYS A 126 6.48 0.14 -14.99
N SER A 127 6.89 1.35 -14.63
CA SER A 127 8.32 1.72 -14.61
C SER A 127 9.11 0.96 -13.56
N SER A 128 8.50 0.57 -12.44
CA SER A 128 9.17 -0.12 -11.34
C SER A 128 9.42 -1.61 -11.59
N VAL A 129 8.78 -2.21 -12.59
CA VAL A 129 8.87 -3.66 -12.88
C VAL A 129 10.29 -4.14 -13.10
N LYS A 130 11.17 -3.29 -13.66
CA LYS A 130 12.58 -3.62 -13.88
C LYS A 130 13.34 -4.06 -12.61
N ASP A 131 12.91 -3.57 -11.44
CA ASP A 131 13.55 -3.89 -10.16
C ASP A 131 13.01 -5.19 -9.53
N LEU A 132 11.91 -5.74 -10.05
CA LEU A 132 11.34 -6.99 -9.54
C LEU A 132 12.20 -8.22 -9.85
N LYS A 133 12.93 -8.23 -10.96
CA LYS A 133 13.72 -9.39 -11.40
C LYS A 133 14.65 -9.91 -10.30
N ASP A 134 15.35 -8.99 -9.64
CA ASP A 134 16.31 -9.34 -8.57
C ASP A 134 15.63 -9.76 -7.26
N LEU A 135 14.36 -9.41 -7.08
CA LEU A 135 13.58 -9.77 -5.90
C LEU A 135 12.89 -11.12 -6.03
N ILE A 136 12.30 -11.41 -7.19
CA ILE A 136 11.50 -12.62 -7.40
C ILE A 136 12.19 -13.68 -8.24
N GLY A 137 13.40 -13.39 -8.77
CA GLY A 137 14.20 -14.35 -9.55
C GLY A 137 13.64 -14.67 -10.94
N ILE A 138 12.82 -13.79 -11.51
CA ILE A 138 12.24 -13.91 -12.86
C ILE A 138 12.78 -12.78 -13.74
N ASN A 139 13.52 -13.14 -14.79
CA ASN A 139 14.24 -12.17 -15.60
C ASN A 139 13.38 -11.44 -16.62
N ASN A 140 12.37 -12.08 -17.17
CA ASN A 140 11.52 -11.50 -18.20
C ASN A 140 10.13 -11.18 -17.64
N ILE A 141 9.93 -9.90 -17.32
CA ILE A 141 8.68 -9.41 -16.74
C ILE A 141 8.09 -8.35 -17.67
N LYS A 142 6.88 -8.60 -18.16
CA LYS A 142 6.10 -7.65 -18.95
C LYS A 142 4.92 -7.13 -18.14
N THR A 143 4.38 -6.00 -18.54
CA THR A 143 3.15 -5.44 -17.98
C THR A 143 2.05 -5.40 -19.01
N LYS A 144 0.81 -5.58 -18.56
CA LYS A 144 -0.40 -5.42 -19.35
C LYS A 144 -1.45 -4.67 -18.55
N THR A 145 -2.18 -3.79 -19.20
CA THR A 145 -3.27 -3.05 -18.55
C THR A 145 -4.32 -4.00 -17.98
N ILE A 146 -4.72 -3.77 -16.74
CA ILE A 146 -5.80 -4.49 -16.06
C ILE A 146 -6.67 -3.52 -15.29
N ARG A 147 -7.98 -3.70 -15.34
CA ARG A 147 -8.98 -2.86 -14.69
C ARG A 147 -10.04 -3.68 -13.97
N GLY A 148 -10.80 -3.03 -13.13
CA GLY A 148 -11.86 -3.59 -12.32
C GLY A 148 -11.60 -3.39 -10.83
N ASN A 149 -12.56 -3.81 -10.00
CA ASN A 149 -12.37 -3.87 -8.56
C ASN A 149 -11.37 -4.97 -8.18
N VAL A 150 -11.07 -5.13 -6.90
CA VAL A 150 -10.06 -6.11 -6.43
C VAL A 150 -10.40 -7.51 -6.90
N SER A 151 -11.58 -8.04 -6.59
CA SER A 151 -11.96 -9.40 -6.97
C SER A 151 -12.01 -9.62 -8.49
N THR A 152 -12.46 -8.62 -9.25
CA THR A 152 -12.46 -8.67 -10.71
C THR A 152 -11.06 -8.81 -11.28
N ARG A 153 -10.10 -8.03 -10.76
CA ARG A 153 -8.69 -8.13 -11.21
C ARG A 153 -8.07 -9.47 -10.83
N LEU A 154 -8.32 -9.98 -9.62
CA LEU A 154 -7.83 -11.30 -9.21
C LEU A 154 -8.42 -12.40 -10.09
N LEU A 155 -9.72 -12.34 -10.38
CA LEU A 155 -10.39 -13.29 -11.25
C LEU A 155 -9.82 -13.26 -12.68
N LYS A 156 -9.57 -12.07 -13.25
CA LYS A 156 -8.95 -11.93 -14.57
C LYS A 156 -7.57 -12.60 -14.63
N VAL A 157 -6.77 -12.46 -13.57
CA VAL A 157 -5.45 -13.11 -13.50
C VAL A 157 -5.57 -14.63 -13.44
N ILE A 158 -6.53 -15.15 -12.68
CA ILE A 158 -6.73 -16.60 -12.53
C ILE A 158 -7.37 -17.23 -13.77
N SER A 159 -8.37 -16.58 -14.37
CA SER A 159 -9.17 -17.16 -15.47
C SER A 159 -8.58 -16.91 -16.84
N LYS A 160 -7.77 -15.87 -17.01
CA LYS A 160 -7.18 -15.52 -18.31
C LYS A 160 -5.69 -15.85 -18.33
N ASN A 161 -5.25 -16.62 -19.33
CA ASN A 161 -3.83 -16.93 -19.53
C ASN A 161 -2.95 -15.72 -19.95
N GLN A 162 -3.52 -14.51 -19.88
CA GLN A 162 -2.83 -13.26 -20.25
C GLN A 162 -2.06 -12.63 -19.09
N TYR A 163 -2.28 -13.07 -17.86
CA TYR A 163 -1.68 -12.50 -16.67
C TYR A 163 -1.14 -13.60 -15.75
N ASP A 164 -0.02 -13.32 -15.13
CA ASP A 164 0.62 -14.15 -14.11
C ASP A 164 0.56 -13.53 -12.72
N GLY A 165 0.36 -12.24 -12.67
CA GLY A 165 0.27 -11.49 -11.41
C GLY A 165 -0.40 -10.13 -11.59
N VAL A 166 -0.56 -9.42 -10.48
CA VAL A 166 -1.19 -8.09 -10.43
C VAL A 166 -0.64 -7.27 -9.29
N PHE A 167 -0.48 -5.96 -9.50
CA PHE A 167 -0.22 -5.01 -8.44
C PHE A 167 -1.50 -4.58 -7.74
N MET A 168 -1.44 -4.48 -6.41
CA MET A 168 -2.49 -3.93 -5.55
C MET A 168 -1.89 -2.95 -4.52
N ALA A 169 -2.69 -2.05 -3.99
CA ALA A 169 -2.32 -1.36 -2.75
C ALA A 169 -2.54 -2.34 -1.59
N LYS A 170 -1.55 -2.53 -0.73
CA LYS A 170 -1.66 -3.41 0.44
C LYS A 170 -2.84 -3.02 1.33
N ALA A 171 -3.05 -1.72 1.55
CA ALA A 171 -4.17 -1.21 2.34
C ALA A 171 -5.55 -1.71 1.85
N ALA A 172 -5.75 -1.85 0.54
CA ALA A 172 -7.00 -2.36 -0.01
C ALA A 172 -7.25 -3.82 0.40
N ILE A 173 -6.21 -4.64 0.33
CA ILE A 173 -6.27 -6.06 0.72
C ILE A 173 -6.47 -6.20 2.24
N ASP A 174 -5.72 -5.44 3.04
CA ASP A 174 -5.84 -5.44 4.50
C ASP A 174 -7.25 -5.08 4.96
N ARG A 175 -7.87 -4.10 4.33
CA ARG A 175 -9.24 -3.66 4.64
C ARG A 175 -10.28 -4.74 4.35
N ILE A 176 -10.13 -5.49 3.26
CA ILE A 176 -11.03 -6.61 2.95
C ILE A 176 -10.88 -7.70 3.99
N PHE A 177 -9.66 -8.09 4.37
CA PHE A 177 -9.44 -9.08 5.42
C PHE A 177 -10.05 -8.67 6.75
N LYS A 178 -9.89 -7.40 7.14
CA LYS A 178 -10.32 -6.91 8.47
C LYS A 178 -11.81 -6.60 8.55
N TYR A 179 -12.42 -6.10 7.48
CA TYR A 179 -13.76 -5.51 7.51
C TYR A 179 -14.74 -6.07 6.47
N GLY A 180 -14.26 -6.85 5.51
CA GLY A 180 -15.09 -7.30 4.39
C GLY A 180 -16.36 -8.01 4.81
N ASN A 181 -16.29 -8.90 5.80
CA ASN A 181 -17.45 -9.65 6.30
C ASN A 181 -18.54 -8.77 6.95
N LYS A 182 -18.17 -7.59 7.44
CA LYS A 182 -19.14 -6.62 8.00
C LYS A 182 -19.92 -5.88 6.91
N ILE A 183 -19.44 -5.88 5.67
CA ILE A 183 -20.07 -5.20 4.53
C ILE A 183 -20.77 -6.21 3.62
N ASP A 184 -20.06 -7.25 3.17
CA ASP A 184 -20.58 -8.24 2.23
C ASP A 184 -19.84 -9.57 2.41
N LYS A 185 -20.48 -10.53 3.05
CA LYS A 185 -19.93 -11.87 3.31
C LYS A 185 -19.66 -12.65 2.02
N ARG A 186 -20.54 -12.50 1.02
CA ARG A 186 -20.44 -13.20 -0.26
C ARG A 186 -19.22 -12.71 -1.07
N GLU A 187 -19.07 -11.38 -1.17
CA GLU A 187 -17.93 -10.77 -1.87
C GLU A 187 -16.61 -11.08 -1.12
N THR A 188 -16.60 -11.06 0.20
CA THR A 188 -15.43 -11.44 1.01
C THR A 188 -15.05 -12.89 0.79
N LYS A 189 -16.02 -13.82 0.76
CA LYS A 189 -15.76 -15.25 0.48
C LYS A 189 -15.18 -15.45 -0.91
N LYS A 190 -15.69 -14.74 -1.92
CA LYS A 190 -15.17 -14.75 -3.29
C LYS A 190 -13.71 -14.26 -3.32
N PHE A 191 -13.44 -13.12 -2.68
CA PHE A 191 -12.08 -12.58 -2.55
C PHE A 191 -11.12 -13.60 -1.91
N LEU A 192 -11.48 -14.18 -0.77
CA LEU A 192 -10.64 -15.15 -0.07
C LEU A 192 -10.34 -16.39 -0.92
N SER A 193 -11.33 -16.89 -1.67
CA SER A 193 -11.17 -18.04 -2.55
C SER A 193 -10.18 -17.77 -3.70
N LEU A 194 -10.13 -16.52 -4.19
CA LEU A 194 -9.20 -16.10 -5.22
C LEU A 194 -7.80 -15.83 -4.64
N PHE A 195 -7.73 -15.08 -3.53
CA PHE A 195 -6.47 -14.67 -2.91
C PHE A 195 -5.55 -15.86 -2.56
N LYS A 196 -6.10 -16.96 -2.07
CA LYS A 196 -5.34 -18.18 -1.75
C LYS A 196 -4.56 -18.79 -2.94
N LYS A 197 -4.93 -18.45 -4.17
CA LYS A 197 -4.24 -18.92 -5.39
C LYS A 197 -2.99 -18.10 -5.73
N PHE A 198 -2.72 -17.02 -4.97
CA PHE A 198 -1.58 -16.14 -5.16
C PHE A 198 -0.52 -16.32 -4.07
N LYS A 199 0.71 -15.99 -4.43
CA LYS A 199 1.80 -15.72 -3.48
C LYS A 199 1.95 -14.21 -3.37
N PRO A 200 1.78 -13.63 -2.16
CA PRO A 200 1.92 -12.20 -1.95
C PRO A 200 3.38 -11.81 -1.73
N PHE A 201 3.75 -10.64 -2.28
CA PHE A 201 5.03 -9.97 -2.05
C PHE A 201 4.75 -8.54 -1.62
N ILE A 202 5.19 -8.17 -0.42
CA ILE A 202 5.06 -6.80 0.10
C ILE A 202 6.30 -6.03 -0.34
N LEU A 203 6.11 -5.03 -1.20
CA LEU A 203 7.22 -4.37 -1.87
C LEU A 203 7.84 -3.27 -1.00
N PRO A 204 9.18 -3.19 -0.93
CA PRO A 204 9.88 -2.19 -0.12
C PRO A 204 9.70 -0.78 -0.69
N LEU A 205 9.48 0.20 0.18
CA LEU A 205 9.34 1.62 -0.21
C LEU A 205 10.62 2.19 -0.81
N SER A 206 11.78 1.69 -0.40
CA SER A 206 13.08 2.15 -0.91
C SER A 206 13.27 1.90 -2.41
N LEU A 207 12.58 0.91 -2.99
CA LEU A 207 12.54 0.64 -4.44
C LEU A 207 11.20 0.97 -5.08
N PHE A 208 10.11 0.85 -4.34
CA PHE A 208 8.73 0.99 -4.82
C PHE A 208 7.98 2.02 -3.97
N PRO A 209 8.41 3.29 -3.95
CA PRO A 209 7.60 4.33 -3.31
C PRO A 209 6.25 4.41 -4.01
N THR A 210 5.21 4.74 -3.24
CA THR A 210 3.83 4.61 -3.67
C THR A 210 3.22 5.94 -4.10
N ALA A 211 1.99 5.89 -4.60
CA ALA A 211 1.26 7.11 -4.90
C ALA A 211 1.13 7.95 -3.62
N ALA A 212 1.27 9.26 -3.75
CA ALA A 212 1.11 10.19 -2.62
C ALA A 212 -0.22 9.93 -1.91
N SER A 213 -0.18 9.82 -0.60
CA SER A 213 -1.32 9.53 0.29
C SER A 213 -1.89 8.10 0.16
N GLN A 214 -1.25 7.18 -0.54
CA GLN A 214 -1.71 5.79 -0.61
C GLN A 214 -1.84 5.19 0.80
N GLY A 215 -2.94 4.47 1.06
CA GLY A 215 -3.26 3.89 2.36
C GLY A 215 -4.00 4.82 3.31
N ALA A 216 -4.11 6.12 3.01
CA ALA A 216 -4.89 7.06 3.79
C ALA A 216 -6.34 7.17 3.28
N ILE A 217 -7.26 7.35 4.22
CA ILE A 217 -8.67 7.68 3.97
C ILE A 217 -8.85 9.17 4.21
N ALA A 218 -9.36 9.90 3.21
CA ALA A 218 -9.70 11.30 3.33
C ALA A 218 -11.20 11.48 3.56
N ILE A 219 -11.54 12.40 4.45
CA ILE A 219 -12.92 12.81 4.74
C ILE A 219 -13.04 14.24 4.29
N GLU A 220 -13.71 14.45 3.16
CA GLU A 220 -13.93 15.76 2.54
C GLU A 220 -15.15 16.44 3.17
N TYR A 221 -15.03 17.70 3.51
CA TYR A 221 -16.11 18.53 4.09
C TYR A 221 -16.05 19.97 3.58
N LEU A 222 -17.16 20.70 3.70
CA LEU A 222 -17.22 22.12 3.36
C LEU A 222 -16.46 22.96 4.39
N LYS A 223 -15.57 23.86 3.96
CA LYS A 223 -14.78 24.72 4.85
C LYS A 223 -15.63 25.60 5.78
N ASN A 224 -16.81 26.04 5.29
CA ASN A 224 -17.74 26.88 6.05
C ASN A 224 -18.70 26.10 6.96
N ASP A 225 -18.73 24.76 6.88
CA ASP A 225 -19.55 23.93 7.78
C ASP A 225 -18.82 23.68 9.10
N LYS A 226 -18.92 24.63 10.02
CA LYS A 226 -18.26 24.60 11.34
C LYS A 226 -18.73 23.39 12.18
N LYS A 227 -20.00 22.98 12.06
CA LYS A 227 -20.56 21.85 12.80
C LYS A 227 -19.93 20.53 12.37
N THR A 228 -19.94 20.24 11.08
CA THR A 228 -19.30 19.04 10.51
C THR A 228 -17.80 19.02 10.79
N LYS A 229 -17.12 20.16 10.61
CA LYS A 229 -15.70 20.30 10.94
C LYS A 229 -15.39 19.93 12.39
N SER A 230 -16.18 20.41 13.34
CA SER A 230 -16.00 20.11 14.78
C SER A 230 -16.19 18.61 15.06
N ILE A 231 -17.17 17.97 14.44
CA ILE A 231 -17.41 16.52 14.57
C ILE A 231 -16.23 15.73 14.04
N LEU A 232 -15.80 16.01 12.81
CA LEU A 232 -14.73 15.28 12.12
C LEU A 232 -13.36 15.51 12.76
N ASN A 233 -13.13 16.68 13.35
CA ASN A 233 -11.86 16.96 14.04
C ASN A 233 -11.60 16.00 15.23
N LYS A 234 -12.65 15.40 15.82
CA LYS A 234 -12.50 14.43 16.90
C LYS A 234 -11.82 13.13 16.48
N ILE A 235 -11.88 12.79 15.20
CA ILE A 235 -11.26 11.59 14.62
C ILE A 235 -10.04 11.91 13.75
N ASN A 236 -9.74 13.18 13.55
CA ASN A 236 -8.63 13.60 12.69
C ASN A 236 -7.28 13.20 13.27
N CYS A 237 -6.50 12.44 12.51
CA CYS A 237 -5.12 12.15 12.80
C CYS A 237 -4.23 13.25 12.21
N LYS A 238 -3.83 14.23 13.03
CA LYS A 238 -3.02 15.37 12.59
C LYS A 238 -1.70 14.96 11.94
N ASN A 239 -1.08 13.90 12.45
CA ASN A 239 0.18 13.37 11.90
C ASN A 239 -0.02 12.79 10.50
N THR A 240 -1.01 11.93 10.31
CA THR A 240 -1.35 11.39 8.98
C THR A 240 -1.68 12.53 8.00
N LEU A 241 -2.47 13.51 8.42
CA LEU A 241 -2.82 14.66 7.58
C LEU A 241 -1.58 15.47 7.16
N SER A 242 -0.69 15.73 8.11
CA SER A 242 0.57 16.45 7.84
C SER A 242 1.45 15.70 6.84
N ILE A 243 1.65 14.40 7.06
CA ILE A 243 2.44 13.54 6.17
C ILE A 243 1.83 13.50 4.76
N CYS A 244 0.54 13.26 4.63
CA CYS A 244 -0.16 13.25 3.35
C CYS A 244 -0.03 14.59 2.61
N ASN A 245 -0.17 15.71 3.32
CA ASN A 245 0.01 17.04 2.75
C ASN A 245 1.45 17.26 2.24
N GLN A 246 2.46 16.80 3.00
CA GLN A 246 3.86 16.88 2.56
C GLN A 246 4.11 16.06 1.29
N GLU A 247 3.62 14.83 1.22
CA GLU A 247 3.73 13.98 0.02
C GLU A 247 3.08 14.65 -1.19
N ARG A 248 1.88 15.20 -1.03
CA ARG A 248 1.11 15.85 -2.10
C ARG A 248 1.77 17.16 -2.55
N ASN A 249 2.36 17.92 -1.63
CA ASN A 249 3.12 19.12 -1.97
C ASN A 249 4.40 18.79 -2.74
N LEU A 250 5.11 17.72 -2.37
CA LEU A 250 6.26 17.23 -3.13
C LEU A 250 5.86 16.76 -4.54
N LEU A 251 4.75 16.03 -4.67
CA LEU A 251 4.23 15.62 -5.97
C LEU A 251 3.94 16.83 -6.86
N LYS A 252 3.33 17.88 -6.31
CA LYS A 252 3.08 19.15 -7.02
C LYS A 252 4.37 19.78 -7.53
N LYS A 253 5.45 19.76 -6.74
CA LYS A 253 6.76 20.29 -7.16
C LYS A 253 7.34 19.57 -8.39
N TYR A 254 7.01 18.30 -8.61
CA TYR A 254 7.44 17.53 -9.78
C TYR A 254 6.47 17.65 -10.98
N GLY A 255 5.58 18.63 -10.98
CA GLY A 255 4.60 18.83 -12.03
C GLY A 255 3.29 18.04 -11.84
N GLY A 256 3.02 17.66 -10.65
CA GLY A 256 2.04 16.77 -10.04
C GLY A 256 0.71 16.49 -10.70
N GLY A 257 0.37 15.23 -10.73
CA GLY A 257 -0.94 14.66 -11.10
C GLY A 257 -0.97 13.15 -10.91
N CYS A 258 -2.17 12.56 -10.84
CA CYS A 258 -2.34 11.11 -10.61
C CYS A 258 -1.84 10.20 -11.74
N GLY A 259 -1.65 10.72 -12.94
CA GLY A 259 -1.19 9.95 -14.11
C GLY A 259 0.32 9.93 -14.28
N LEU A 260 1.09 10.41 -13.30
CA LEU A 260 2.54 10.53 -13.41
C LEU A 260 3.26 9.25 -12.97
N ASP A 261 4.43 9.05 -13.57
CA ASP A 261 5.40 8.03 -13.16
C ASP A 261 6.21 8.54 -11.95
N ILE A 262 5.53 8.80 -10.83
CA ILE A 262 6.13 9.32 -9.60
C ILE A 262 5.55 8.60 -8.40
N GLY A 263 6.41 8.04 -7.55
CA GLY A 263 6.09 7.57 -6.21
C GLY A 263 6.69 8.50 -5.16
N ILE A 264 5.91 8.87 -4.17
CA ILE A 264 6.33 9.68 -3.02
C ILE A 264 5.65 9.14 -1.78
N THR A 265 6.44 8.64 -0.83
CA THR A 265 5.94 8.11 0.43
C THR A 265 6.79 8.62 1.57
N ILE A 266 6.17 9.12 2.62
CA ILE A 266 6.82 9.50 3.87
C ILE A 266 6.32 8.55 4.97
N GLU A 267 7.24 7.87 5.64
CA GLU A 267 6.97 7.04 6.81
C GLU A 267 7.59 7.65 8.06
N GLU A 268 6.78 7.78 9.11
CA GLU A 268 7.29 8.14 10.44
C GLU A 268 7.67 6.89 11.21
N ILE A 269 8.93 6.79 11.62
CA ILE A 269 9.46 5.68 12.40
C ILE A 269 10.27 6.26 13.56
N LYS A 270 9.86 5.99 14.79
CA LYS A 270 10.53 6.46 16.00
C LYS A 270 10.79 7.99 15.97
N LYS A 271 9.76 8.76 15.57
CA LYS A 271 9.79 10.23 15.42
C LYS A 271 10.69 10.78 14.31
N ASN A 272 11.22 9.92 13.44
CA ASN A 272 11.93 10.34 12.24
C ASN A 272 11.07 10.13 11.01
N ASN A 273 11.06 11.11 10.11
CA ASN A 273 10.35 11.04 8.84
C ASN A 273 11.30 10.58 7.74
N PHE A 274 11.02 9.41 7.18
CA PHE A 274 11.75 8.83 6.06
C PHE A 274 11.00 9.12 4.76
N LEU A 275 11.65 9.83 3.84
CA LEU A 275 11.14 10.07 2.50
C LEU A 275 11.68 9.00 1.54
N PHE A 276 10.76 8.35 0.84
CA PHE A 276 11.02 7.49 -0.30
C PHE A 276 10.37 8.11 -1.53
N SER A 277 11.16 8.45 -2.53
CA SER A 277 10.63 9.04 -3.77
C SER A 277 11.40 8.56 -4.99
N ARG A 278 10.68 8.32 -6.07
CA ARG A 278 11.23 7.84 -7.33
C ARG A 278 10.29 8.15 -8.47
N GLY A 279 10.84 8.47 -9.61
CA GLY A 279 10.04 8.68 -10.81
C GLY A 279 10.73 9.54 -11.85
N ILE A 280 9.92 10.14 -12.70
CA ILE A 280 10.35 11.06 -13.74
C ILE A 280 9.74 12.43 -13.46
N ASP A 281 10.58 13.43 -13.25
CA ASP A 281 10.14 14.82 -13.10
C ASP A 281 9.45 15.29 -14.39
N ALA A 282 8.16 15.61 -14.31
CA ALA A 282 7.37 15.99 -15.47
C ALA A 282 7.83 17.31 -16.12
N ARG A 283 8.54 18.18 -15.39
CA ARG A 283 9.02 19.48 -15.86
C ARG A 283 10.24 19.37 -16.77
N ASN A 284 11.17 18.47 -16.46
CA ASN A 284 12.46 18.35 -17.16
C ASN A 284 12.73 16.94 -17.73
N LYS A 285 11.80 16.00 -17.55
CA LYS A 285 11.89 14.60 -18.00
C LYS A 285 13.07 13.81 -17.44
N LYS A 286 13.69 14.28 -16.36
CA LYS A 286 14.78 13.57 -15.70
C LYS A 286 14.26 12.59 -14.65
N GLY A 287 14.85 11.40 -14.63
CA GLY A 287 14.61 10.41 -13.59
C GLY A 287 15.24 10.82 -12.27
N PHE A 288 14.59 10.45 -11.17
CA PHE A 288 15.12 10.63 -9.81
C PHE A 288 14.80 9.42 -8.93
N HIS A 289 15.64 9.18 -7.93
CA HIS A 289 15.44 8.18 -6.89
C HIS A 289 16.09 8.69 -5.60
N ILE A 290 15.29 9.07 -4.62
CA ILE A 290 15.73 9.72 -3.38
C ILE A 290 15.15 8.98 -2.19
N ASN A 291 16.03 8.49 -1.34
CA ASN A 291 15.68 7.94 -0.01
C ASN A 291 16.45 8.73 1.04
N LYS A 292 15.75 9.43 1.92
CA LYS A 292 16.39 10.29 2.94
C LYS A 292 15.55 10.49 4.18
N ILE A 293 16.20 10.84 5.28
CA ILE A 293 15.56 11.28 6.51
C ILE A 293 15.31 12.78 6.41
N LEU A 294 14.04 13.23 6.61
CA LEU A 294 13.66 14.63 6.44
C LEU A 294 14.03 15.51 7.63
N ASN A 295 13.89 14.99 8.85
CA ASN A 295 14.15 15.71 10.09
C ASN A 295 15.46 15.27 10.75
N TYR A 296 16.48 15.04 9.93
CA TYR A 296 17.80 14.64 10.39
C TYR A 296 18.46 15.76 11.19
N LYS A 297 18.76 15.50 12.47
CA LYS A 297 19.64 16.35 13.25
C LYS A 297 21.08 15.98 12.90
N LYS A 298 21.85 16.98 12.41
CA LYS A 298 23.26 16.81 12.08
C LYS A 298 24.01 16.24 13.28
N ILE A 299 24.53 15.03 13.16
CA ILE A 299 25.35 14.41 14.21
C ILE A 299 26.62 15.23 14.34
N LYS A 300 26.98 15.62 15.57
CA LYS A 300 28.28 16.24 15.82
C LYS A 300 29.36 15.31 15.31
N LYS A 301 30.34 15.85 14.57
CA LYS A 301 31.50 15.07 14.12
C LYS A 301 32.09 14.34 15.31
N THR A 302 32.06 13.02 15.30
CA THR A 302 32.77 12.18 16.26
C THR A 302 34.14 11.86 15.73
N LYS A 303 35.12 11.84 16.62
CA LYS A 303 36.53 11.56 16.24
C LYS A 303 36.71 10.10 15.82
N PHE A 304 35.81 9.22 16.29
CA PHE A 304 35.85 7.78 16.09
C PHE A 304 34.47 7.22 15.73
N ILE A 305 34.39 6.46 14.65
CA ILE A 305 33.22 5.66 14.25
C ILE A 305 33.71 4.23 14.11
N PHE A 306 33.13 3.30 14.85
CA PHE A 306 33.42 1.87 14.68
C PHE A 306 32.53 1.26 13.57
N PRO A 307 33.10 0.45 12.69
CA PRO A 307 34.53 0.15 12.54
C PRO A 307 35.27 1.28 11.79
N GLN A 308 36.48 1.58 12.23
CA GLN A 308 37.31 2.64 11.62
C GLN A 308 37.86 2.27 10.25
N ASN A 309 38.06 0.98 10.02
CA ASN A 309 38.58 0.45 8.76
C ASN A 309 38.12 -1.00 8.53
N ILE A 310 38.42 -1.54 7.35
CA ILE A 310 38.04 -2.91 6.95
C ILE A 310 38.69 -3.98 7.86
N LYS A 311 39.87 -3.71 8.42
CA LYS A 311 40.56 -4.65 9.31
C LYS A 311 39.78 -4.91 10.58
N ASP A 312 39.01 -3.95 11.07
CA ASP A 312 38.17 -4.12 12.26
C ASP A 312 37.08 -5.21 12.08
N TYR A 313 36.64 -5.46 10.85
CA TYR A 313 35.73 -6.56 10.52
C TYR A 313 36.39 -7.93 10.53
N GLN A 314 37.72 -8.01 10.38
CA GLN A 314 38.45 -9.27 10.37
C GLN A 314 38.73 -9.82 11.78
N MET A 315 38.44 -9.03 12.81
CA MET A 315 38.59 -9.46 14.21
C MET A 315 37.59 -10.53 14.66
N PHE A 316 36.52 -10.72 13.89
CA PHE A 316 35.47 -11.69 14.22
C PHE A 316 35.41 -12.80 13.17
N SER A 317 35.73 -14.04 13.57
CA SER A 317 35.47 -15.23 12.77
C SER A 317 33.97 -15.58 12.86
N ARG A 318 33.43 -16.05 11.75
CA ARG A 318 32.05 -16.53 11.70
C ARG A 318 32.03 -18.03 11.98
N ILE A 319 31.14 -18.42 12.88
CA ILE A 319 30.84 -19.82 13.13
C ILE A 319 29.54 -20.13 12.39
N GLU A 320 29.58 -21.06 11.44
CA GLU A 320 28.39 -21.53 10.74
C GLU A 320 27.64 -22.50 11.67
N LEU A 321 26.46 -22.10 12.09
CA LEU A 321 25.59 -22.96 12.91
C LEU A 321 24.71 -23.81 11.99
N LYS A 322 24.60 -25.09 12.31
CA LYS A 322 23.65 -25.98 11.64
C LYS A 322 22.22 -25.58 11.99
N LEU A 323 21.46 -25.14 10.99
CA LEU A 323 20.08 -24.72 11.20
C LEU A 323 19.16 -25.95 11.34
N PRO A 324 18.15 -25.90 12.22
CA PRO A 324 17.11 -26.89 12.25
C PRO A 324 16.27 -26.86 10.98
N LYS A 325 15.63 -27.97 10.64
CA LYS A 325 14.65 -28.02 9.55
C LYS A 325 13.39 -27.21 9.91
N ILE A 326 13.27 -26.00 9.40
CA ILE A 326 12.15 -25.08 9.66
C ILE A 326 11.13 -25.17 8.52
N LYS A 327 9.86 -25.38 8.87
CA LYS A 327 8.74 -25.47 7.92
C LYS A 327 7.56 -24.63 8.40
N ASN A 328 6.78 -24.06 7.46
CA ASN A 328 5.53 -23.33 7.73
C ASN A 328 5.66 -22.22 8.78
N SER A 329 6.80 -21.55 8.80
CA SER A 329 7.16 -20.53 9.78
C SER A 329 7.45 -19.19 9.12
N THR A 330 7.38 -18.12 9.90
CA THR A 330 7.95 -16.84 9.51
C THR A 330 9.42 -16.84 9.90
N VAL A 331 10.30 -16.62 8.93
CA VAL A 331 11.75 -16.65 9.13
C VAL A 331 12.32 -15.29 8.80
N ILE A 332 12.97 -14.66 9.76
CA ILE A 332 13.66 -13.38 9.60
C ILE A 332 15.11 -13.64 9.21
N LEU A 333 15.51 -13.17 8.05
CA LEU A 333 16.85 -13.31 7.51
C LEU A 333 17.58 -11.95 7.61
N THR A 334 18.41 -11.83 8.63
CA THR A 334 19.21 -10.61 8.85
C THR A 334 20.44 -10.54 7.95
N ARG A 335 20.91 -11.69 7.49
CA ARG A 335 22.11 -11.86 6.64
C ARG A 335 21.87 -12.89 5.54
N PRO A 336 22.58 -12.77 4.39
CA PRO A 336 22.46 -13.72 3.28
C PRO A 336 23.46 -14.89 3.34
N ASP A 337 24.35 -14.94 4.34
CA ASP A 337 25.60 -15.71 4.28
C ASP A 337 25.51 -17.09 4.93
N PHE A 338 24.40 -17.46 5.55
CA PHE A 338 24.29 -18.80 6.14
C PHE A 338 23.71 -19.82 5.15
N SER A 339 23.89 -21.08 5.46
CA SER A 339 23.32 -22.17 4.67
C SER A 339 21.79 -22.12 4.74
N ILE A 340 21.17 -21.58 3.70
CA ILE A 340 19.70 -21.56 3.59
C ILE A 340 19.13 -22.77 2.87
N LYS A 341 19.99 -23.76 2.54
CA LYS A 341 19.57 -25.00 1.85
C LYS A 341 18.54 -25.78 2.65
N GLU A 342 18.67 -25.78 3.97
CA GLU A 342 17.79 -26.50 4.90
C GLU A 342 16.43 -25.81 5.13
N LEU A 343 16.28 -24.55 4.72
CA LEU A 343 15.05 -23.81 4.87
C LEU A 343 14.04 -24.19 3.77
N ASN A 344 12.88 -24.68 4.17
CA ASN A 344 11.82 -25.04 3.23
C ASN A 344 11.21 -23.79 2.58
N ASN A 345 10.88 -23.87 1.29
CA ASN A 345 10.21 -22.79 0.55
C ASN A 345 8.76 -22.51 1.02
N ASN A 346 8.19 -23.36 1.86
CA ASN A 346 6.89 -23.13 2.51
C ASN A 346 6.97 -22.12 3.67
N ASN A 347 8.17 -21.64 4.03
CA ASN A 347 8.33 -20.57 4.99
C ASN A 347 8.03 -19.21 4.37
N PHE A 348 7.59 -18.26 5.20
CA PHE A 348 7.49 -16.86 4.84
C PHE A 348 8.77 -16.14 5.24
N PHE A 349 9.56 -15.72 4.26
CA PHE A 349 10.84 -15.07 4.53
C PHE A 349 10.70 -13.56 4.57
N ILE A 350 11.25 -12.94 5.63
CA ILE A 350 11.39 -11.50 5.79
C ILE A 350 12.88 -11.18 5.87
N THR A 351 13.36 -10.19 5.14
CA THR A 351 14.76 -9.76 5.20
C THR A 351 14.92 -8.45 5.95
N SER A 352 16.11 -8.22 6.52
CA SER A 352 16.43 -6.95 7.18
C SER A 352 16.43 -5.76 6.21
N GLY A 353 16.87 -5.98 4.98
CA GLY A 353 16.93 -4.96 3.94
C GLY A 353 16.86 -5.54 2.53
N VAL A 354 16.78 -4.65 1.55
CA VAL A 354 16.65 -5.01 0.12
C VAL A 354 17.88 -5.76 -0.40
N GLN A 355 19.08 -5.41 0.04
CA GLN A 355 20.29 -6.10 -0.40
C GLN A 355 20.32 -7.57 0.07
N THR A 356 19.88 -7.82 1.29
CA THR A 356 19.70 -9.19 1.81
C THR A 356 18.67 -9.94 0.96
N TRP A 357 17.53 -9.29 0.63
CA TRP A 357 16.52 -9.89 -0.24
C TRP A 357 17.10 -10.33 -1.57
N LYS A 358 17.79 -9.43 -2.29
CA LYS A 358 18.42 -9.74 -3.59
C LYS A 358 19.40 -10.90 -3.53
N ARG A 359 20.25 -10.95 -2.48
CA ARG A 359 21.23 -12.01 -2.30
C ARG A 359 20.59 -13.37 -1.97
N VAL A 360 19.55 -13.37 -1.13
CA VAL A 360 18.78 -14.57 -0.79
C VAL A 360 18.03 -15.10 -2.02
N SER A 361 17.46 -14.24 -2.84
CA SER A 361 16.77 -14.63 -4.07
C SER A 361 17.69 -15.33 -5.07
N ARG A 362 18.94 -14.91 -5.18
CA ARG A 362 19.96 -15.61 -6.01
C ARG A 362 20.24 -17.04 -5.55
N LYS A 363 19.99 -17.35 -4.28
CA LYS A 363 20.09 -18.70 -3.72
C LYS A 363 18.77 -19.49 -3.86
N LYS A 364 17.86 -19.07 -4.74
CA LYS A 364 16.55 -19.69 -5.03
C LYS A 364 15.59 -19.78 -3.82
N LYS A 365 15.79 -18.93 -2.81
CA LYS A 365 14.85 -18.69 -1.72
C LYS A 365 14.25 -17.30 -1.92
N ILE A 366 12.96 -17.22 -2.16
CA ILE A 366 12.31 -15.97 -2.54
C ILE A 366 11.64 -15.34 -1.32
N PRO A 367 12.21 -14.28 -0.72
CA PRO A 367 11.55 -13.52 0.33
C PRO A 367 10.26 -12.87 -0.16
N GLN A 368 9.37 -12.57 0.76
CA GLN A 368 8.08 -11.97 0.48
C GLN A 368 7.89 -10.60 1.14
N CYS A 369 8.81 -10.20 1.99
CA CYS A 369 8.81 -8.93 2.70
C CYS A 369 10.21 -8.55 3.14
N THR A 370 10.40 -7.28 3.47
CA THR A 370 11.62 -6.77 4.11
C THR A 370 11.29 -5.69 5.13
N PHE A 371 12.12 -5.55 6.14
CA PHE A 371 12.08 -4.39 7.04
C PHE A 371 12.71 -3.14 6.43
N ASP A 372 13.22 -3.24 5.21
CA ASP A 372 13.75 -2.11 4.41
C ASP A 372 14.86 -1.29 5.12
N GLY A 373 15.58 -1.92 6.03
CA GLY A 373 16.61 -1.27 6.84
C GLY A 373 16.06 -0.34 7.93
N LEU A 374 14.75 -0.37 8.21
CA LEU A 374 14.08 0.54 9.13
C LEU A 374 13.92 0.00 10.56
N GLY A 375 14.44 -1.20 10.82
CA GLY A 375 14.35 -1.90 12.10
C GLY A 375 13.43 -3.13 12.03
N GLU A 376 13.72 -4.13 12.85
CA GLU A 376 13.03 -5.43 12.82
C GLU A 376 11.56 -5.36 13.28
N ASP A 377 11.14 -4.27 13.88
CA ASP A 377 9.78 -3.96 14.29
C ASP A 377 8.97 -3.20 13.22
N TYR A 378 9.62 -2.81 12.11
CA TYR A 378 8.95 -2.06 11.06
C TYR A 378 7.91 -2.90 10.34
N ARG A 379 6.63 -2.60 10.57
CA ARG A 379 5.46 -3.13 9.87
C ARG A 379 5.53 -4.64 9.60
N LEU A 380 5.62 -5.44 10.66
CA LEU A 380 5.56 -6.90 10.55
C LEU A 380 4.28 -7.31 9.79
N PRO A 381 4.38 -8.13 8.74
CA PRO A 381 3.22 -8.55 7.97
C PRO A 381 2.17 -9.27 8.81
N GLU A 382 0.93 -9.02 8.52
CA GLU A 382 -0.21 -9.67 9.16
C GLU A 382 -0.21 -11.18 8.88
N ILE A 383 -0.85 -11.94 9.77
CA ILE A 383 -0.85 -13.41 9.72
C ILE A 383 -1.44 -13.98 8.42
N TYR A 384 -2.40 -13.28 7.81
CA TYR A 384 -3.02 -13.74 6.55
C TYR A 384 -2.08 -13.66 5.33
N TYR A 385 -0.95 -12.94 5.41
CA TYR A 385 0.14 -13.03 4.44
C TYR A 385 1.09 -14.17 4.73
N ARG A 386 1.33 -14.48 6.00
CA ARG A 386 2.37 -15.39 6.48
C ARG A 386 1.93 -16.86 6.57
N ASN A 387 0.70 -17.10 6.98
CA ASN A 387 0.20 -18.46 7.23
C ASN A 387 -1.22 -18.66 6.68
N TYR A 388 -1.29 -18.96 5.40
CA TYR A 388 -2.53 -19.06 4.67
C TYR A 388 -3.43 -20.25 5.11
N LYS A 389 -2.84 -21.35 5.59
CA LYS A 389 -3.59 -22.56 5.95
C LYS A 389 -4.48 -22.36 7.19
N ASN A 390 -4.12 -21.46 8.09
CA ASN A 390 -4.83 -21.19 9.35
C ASN A 390 -5.90 -20.08 9.26
N ILE A 391 -6.03 -19.40 8.11
CA ILE A 391 -7.01 -18.31 7.95
C ILE A 391 -8.46 -18.81 8.07
N LYS A 392 -8.74 -20.05 7.63
CA LYS A 392 -10.10 -20.62 7.71
C LYS A 392 -10.66 -20.74 9.12
N LYS A 393 -9.82 -20.93 10.13
CA LYS A 393 -10.30 -21.13 11.51
C LYS A 393 -10.55 -19.83 12.28
N ASN A 394 -9.77 -18.78 12.05
CA ASN A 394 -9.78 -17.58 12.90
C ASN A 394 -10.57 -16.38 12.36
N TYR A 395 -10.82 -16.31 11.06
CA TYR A 395 -11.53 -15.18 10.43
C TYR A 395 -13.01 -15.44 10.16
N LEU A 396 -13.46 -16.71 10.22
CA LEU A 396 -14.86 -17.07 10.06
C LEU A 396 -15.63 -17.14 11.41
N GLN A 397 -14.93 -16.99 12.55
CA GLN A 397 -15.52 -17.09 13.90
C GLN A 397 -15.59 -15.76 14.66
N LYS A 398 -15.24 -14.61 14.06
CA LYS A 398 -15.41 -13.29 14.70
C LYS A 398 -16.39 -12.41 13.91
#